data_b78a814ce9fc064236a3f240e15bb9f9
#
_entry.id   b78a814ce9fc064236a3f240e15bb9f9
#
_cell.length_a   1.000
_cell.length_b   1.000
_cell.length_c   1.000
_cell.angle_alpha   90.00
_cell.angle_beta   90.00
_cell.angle_gamma   90.00
#
_symmetry.space_group_name_H-M   'P 1'
#
loop_
_entity.id
_entity.type
_entity.pdbx_description
1 polymer ?
#
loop_
_entity_poly.entity_id
_entity_poly.type
_entity_poly.pdbx_seq_one_letter_code
_entity_poly.pdbx_strand_id
1 'polypeptide(L)'
;MATDYTVGDLVAEFLSACGVTTVFGIASVHNIPMLDAIGRRNSIRFMMARGELGGAHMADGYARVSQGLGVIFSSTGPGAANAIGGLFEARFAGSPVLHITGQTSTRYADRAMGSVHDPYDQLGMMGSVCKGAYRVRSAQNALGVLTQAAVEALSAPMGPVSVEVPIDLQRVKIERPAVLDNFVLPLAAPRVPTDAELDELAARVVAARRPLLWLGNGAKQAGGAAAKLLDMG
;
A
#
# COMPACT_ATOMS: atom_id res chain seq x y z
N MET A 1 -0.26 -28.35 -19.21
CA MET A 1 0.19 -27.16 -19.96
C MET A 1 0.85 -26.24 -18.94
N ALA A 2 2.12 -25.87 -19.13
CA ALA A 2 2.76 -24.90 -18.25
C ALA A 2 1.97 -23.58 -18.38
N THR A 3 1.41 -23.12 -17.30
CA THR A 3 0.66 -21.87 -17.27
C THR A 3 1.63 -20.71 -17.51
N ASP A 4 1.31 -19.80 -18.44
CA ASP A 4 2.10 -18.59 -18.69
C ASP A 4 1.96 -17.56 -17.55
N TYR A 5 1.66 -18.02 -16.35
CA TYR A 5 1.47 -17.22 -15.17
C TYR A 5 2.82 -16.75 -14.58
N THR A 6 2.98 -15.47 -14.41
CA THR A 6 4.23 -14.85 -13.96
C THR A 6 4.07 -14.16 -12.59
N VAL A 7 5.18 -13.71 -12.01
CA VAL A 7 5.14 -12.83 -10.82
C VAL A 7 4.39 -11.52 -11.13
N GLY A 8 4.48 -11.00 -12.37
CA GLY A 8 3.66 -9.86 -12.79
C GLY A 8 2.17 -10.15 -12.71
N ASP A 9 1.74 -11.35 -13.15
CA ASP A 9 0.35 -11.81 -13.01
C ASP A 9 -0.06 -11.99 -11.55
N LEU A 10 0.86 -12.48 -10.72
CA LEU A 10 0.65 -12.59 -9.27
C LEU A 10 0.38 -11.22 -8.63
N VAL A 11 1.16 -10.20 -8.98
CA VAL A 11 0.95 -8.83 -8.48
C VAL A 11 -0.44 -8.32 -8.87
N ALA A 12 -0.82 -8.46 -10.14
CA ALA A 12 -2.12 -8.00 -10.62
C ALA A 12 -3.29 -8.73 -9.93
N GLU A 13 -3.19 -10.05 -9.80
CA GLU A 13 -4.22 -10.86 -9.17
C GLU A 13 -4.32 -10.62 -7.66
N PHE A 14 -3.18 -10.50 -6.97
CA PHE A 14 -3.13 -10.14 -5.55
C PHE A 14 -3.83 -8.81 -5.28
N LEU A 15 -3.54 -7.77 -6.07
CA LEU A 15 -4.19 -6.47 -5.91
C LEU A 15 -5.70 -6.57 -6.11
N SER A 16 -6.15 -7.32 -7.13
CA SER A 16 -7.57 -7.58 -7.36
C SER A 16 -8.22 -8.32 -6.19
N ALA A 17 -7.54 -9.33 -5.64
CA ALA A 17 -7.99 -10.08 -4.47
C ALA A 17 -8.05 -9.22 -3.20
N CYS A 18 -7.22 -8.18 -3.10
CA CYS A 18 -7.30 -7.16 -2.05
C CYS A 18 -8.41 -6.11 -2.27
N GLY A 19 -9.25 -6.26 -3.29
CA GLY A 19 -10.33 -5.34 -3.60
C GLY A 19 -9.88 -4.05 -4.30
N VAL A 20 -8.64 -3.99 -4.81
CA VAL A 20 -8.14 -2.84 -5.57
C VAL A 20 -8.78 -2.82 -6.96
N THR A 21 -9.49 -1.74 -7.27
CA THR A 21 -10.16 -1.55 -8.57
C THR A 21 -9.48 -0.52 -9.46
N THR A 22 -8.63 0.32 -8.86
CA THR A 22 -7.92 1.38 -9.58
C THR A 22 -6.50 1.53 -9.01
N VAL A 23 -5.54 1.64 -9.92
CA VAL A 23 -4.13 1.93 -9.59
C VAL A 23 -3.64 3.12 -10.39
N PHE A 24 -2.70 3.84 -9.84
CA PHE A 24 -2.15 5.07 -10.41
C PHE A 24 -0.66 4.89 -10.72
N GLY A 25 -0.09 5.73 -11.57
CA GLY A 25 1.36 5.73 -11.74
C GLY A 25 1.86 6.02 -13.13
N ILE A 26 3.11 5.66 -13.37
CA ILE A 26 3.84 5.84 -14.62
C ILE A 26 4.34 4.48 -15.12
N ALA A 27 4.09 4.19 -16.40
CA ALA A 27 4.67 3.03 -17.06
C ALA A 27 6.15 3.26 -17.34
N SER A 28 6.97 2.27 -17.04
CA SER A 28 8.42 2.31 -17.25
C SER A 28 8.94 0.90 -17.57
N VAL A 29 10.11 0.84 -18.19
CA VAL A 29 10.77 -0.45 -18.51
C VAL A 29 10.93 -1.35 -17.28
N HIS A 30 10.94 -0.79 -16.08
CA HIS A 30 11.12 -1.51 -14.82
C HIS A 30 9.83 -2.01 -14.17
N ASN A 31 8.65 -1.69 -14.73
CA ASN A 31 7.36 -2.14 -14.20
C ASN A 31 6.37 -2.62 -15.27
N ILE A 32 6.72 -2.56 -16.55
CA ILE A 32 5.86 -3.00 -17.68
C ILE A 32 5.28 -4.40 -17.47
N PRO A 33 6.02 -5.44 -17.04
CA PRO A 33 5.42 -6.77 -16.93
C PRO A 33 4.26 -6.84 -15.91
N MET A 34 4.32 -6.06 -14.83
CA MET A 34 3.22 -5.96 -13.87
C MET A 34 2.03 -5.18 -14.45
N LEU A 35 2.29 -4.06 -15.13
CA LEU A 35 1.24 -3.24 -15.75
C LEU A 35 0.59 -3.95 -16.95
N ASP A 36 1.36 -4.72 -17.71
CA ASP A 36 0.84 -5.58 -18.78
C ASP A 36 -0.12 -6.64 -18.21
N ALA A 37 0.25 -7.27 -17.11
CA ALA A 37 -0.62 -8.22 -16.44
C ALA A 37 -1.93 -7.57 -15.95
N ILE A 38 -1.88 -6.34 -15.41
CA ILE A 38 -3.07 -5.55 -15.05
C ILE A 38 -3.94 -5.31 -16.30
N GLY A 39 -3.34 -4.87 -17.39
CA GLY A 39 -4.05 -4.62 -18.65
C GLY A 39 -4.70 -5.88 -19.24
N ARG A 40 -3.98 -7.00 -19.30
CA ARG A 40 -4.49 -8.27 -19.83
C ARG A 40 -5.65 -8.84 -19.01
N ARG A 41 -5.61 -8.68 -17.67
CA ARG A 41 -6.65 -9.17 -16.76
C ARG A 41 -7.90 -8.29 -16.78
N ASN A 42 -7.76 -7.01 -17.10
CA ASN A 42 -8.84 -6.04 -17.19
C ASN A 42 -9.75 -5.98 -15.92
N SER A 43 -9.21 -6.36 -14.77
CA SER A 43 -9.91 -6.31 -13.47
C SER A 43 -9.60 -5.04 -12.67
N ILE A 44 -8.53 -4.34 -13.04
CA ILE A 44 -8.05 -3.13 -12.37
C ILE A 44 -7.83 -2.05 -13.42
N ARG A 45 -8.35 -0.86 -13.16
CA ARG A 45 -8.15 0.31 -14.01
C ARG A 45 -6.79 0.94 -13.73
N PHE A 46 -5.94 1.07 -14.74
CA PHE A 46 -4.71 1.85 -14.64
C PHE A 46 -4.95 3.31 -15.03
N MET A 47 -4.70 4.22 -14.10
CA MET A 47 -4.79 5.66 -14.30
C MET A 47 -3.38 6.23 -14.41
N MET A 48 -2.97 6.56 -15.64
CA MET A 48 -1.65 7.12 -15.89
C MET A 48 -1.57 8.54 -15.33
N ALA A 49 -0.57 8.80 -14.49
CA ALA A 49 -0.24 10.12 -13.99
C ALA A 49 0.76 10.83 -14.91
N ARG A 50 0.95 12.13 -14.74
CA ARG A 50 1.99 12.90 -15.45
C ARG A 50 3.34 12.90 -14.77
N GLY A 51 3.40 12.39 -13.53
CA GLY A 51 4.60 12.24 -12.71
C GLY A 51 4.27 11.43 -11.47
N GLU A 52 5.26 10.81 -10.88
CA GLU A 52 5.06 9.91 -9.74
C GLU A 52 4.57 10.65 -8.49
N LEU A 53 4.99 11.90 -8.29
CA LEU A 53 4.44 12.78 -7.23
C LEU A 53 2.92 12.88 -7.35
N GLY A 54 2.42 13.20 -8.54
CA GLY A 54 0.98 13.26 -8.81
C GLY A 54 0.30 11.92 -8.62
N GLY A 55 0.93 10.82 -9.09
CA GLY A 55 0.43 9.47 -8.90
C GLY A 55 0.32 9.07 -7.43
N ALA A 56 1.29 9.45 -6.60
CA ALA A 56 1.27 9.21 -5.16
C ALA A 56 0.13 9.98 -4.46
N HIS A 57 -0.07 11.26 -4.81
CA HIS A 57 -1.22 12.03 -4.31
C HIS A 57 -2.57 11.49 -4.79
N MET A 58 -2.65 10.97 -6.02
CA MET A 58 -3.88 10.31 -6.50
C MET A 58 -4.19 9.05 -5.70
N ALA A 59 -3.17 8.23 -5.40
CA ALA A 59 -3.31 7.03 -4.56
C ALA A 59 -3.70 7.39 -3.12
N ASP A 60 -3.08 8.41 -2.53
CA ASP A 60 -3.42 8.94 -1.21
C ASP A 60 -4.87 9.42 -1.14
N GLY A 61 -5.27 10.30 -2.07
CA GLY A 61 -6.65 10.80 -2.15
C GLY A 61 -7.68 9.68 -2.34
N TYR A 62 -7.35 8.70 -3.20
CA TYR A 62 -8.20 7.53 -3.41
C TYR A 62 -8.35 6.69 -2.14
N ALA A 63 -7.26 6.41 -1.42
CA ALA A 63 -7.30 5.67 -0.15
C ALA A 63 -8.15 6.38 0.91
N ARG A 64 -8.09 7.70 1.00
CA ARG A 64 -8.89 8.50 1.93
C ARG A 64 -10.39 8.41 1.67
N VAL A 65 -10.79 8.34 0.40
CA VAL A 65 -12.21 8.33 0.01
C VAL A 65 -12.78 6.91 -0.03
N SER A 66 -12.04 5.95 -0.61
CA SER A 66 -12.48 4.56 -0.74
C SER A 66 -12.40 3.78 0.56
N GLN A 67 -11.67 4.27 1.55
CA GLN A 67 -11.34 3.58 2.81
C GLN A 67 -10.62 2.24 2.58
N GLY A 68 -10.03 2.08 1.41
CA GLY A 68 -9.29 0.91 0.98
C GLY A 68 -7.82 1.24 0.67
N LEU A 69 -7.14 0.27 0.10
CA LEU A 69 -5.74 0.40 -0.29
C LEU A 69 -5.60 1.29 -1.53
N GLY A 70 -4.92 2.42 -1.42
CA GLY A 70 -4.45 3.20 -2.55
C GLY A 70 -3.19 2.57 -3.15
N VAL A 71 -3.08 2.47 -4.48
CA VAL A 71 -1.92 1.83 -5.10
C VAL A 71 -1.28 2.73 -6.13
N ILE A 72 0.04 2.93 -6.03
CA ILE A 72 0.84 3.63 -7.04
C ILE A 72 1.93 2.72 -7.59
N PHE A 73 2.11 2.74 -8.92
CA PHE A 73 3.24 2.16 -9.62
C PHE A 73 4.23 3.24 -10.04
N SER A 74 5.50 3.08 -9.71
CA SER A 74 6.58 3.95 -10.15
C SER A 74 7.69 3.20 -10.89
N SER A 75 8.55 3.95 -11.58
CA SER A 75 9.84 3.45 -12.01
C SER A 75 10.77 3.29 -10.81
N THR A 76 11.91 2.59 -11.00
CA THR A 76 13.01 2.54 -10.03
C THR A 76 13.77 3.87 -9.97
N GLY A 77 14.61 4.04 -8.97
CA GLY A 77 15.50 5.19 -8.81
C GLY A 77 14.79 6.52 -8.82
N PRO A 78 14.99 7.35 -9.88
CA PRO A 78 14.34 8.66 -9.98
C PRO A 78 12.82 8.60 -9.87
N GLY A 79 12.16 7.56 -10.41
CA GLY A 79 10.72 7.41 -10.31
C GLY A 79 10.26 7.13 -8.89
N ALA A 80 10.95 6.25 -8.17
CA ALA A 80 10.67 6.02 -6.76
C ALA A 80 10.92 7.29 -5.92
N ALA A 81 12.02 8.01 -6.19
CA ALA A 81 12.34 9.28 -5.53
C ALA A 81 11.27 10.35 -5.78
N ASN A 82 10.75 10.46 -7.00
CA ASN A 82 9.69 11.41 -7.33
C ASN A 82 8.37 11.13 -6.59
N ALA A 83 8.09 9.90 -6.18
CA ALA A 83 6.90 9.56 -5.40
C ALA A 83 6.97 10.02 -3.93
N ILE A 84 8.16 10.32 -3.41
CA ILE A 84 8.41 10.56 -1.99
C ILE A 84 7.50 11.63 -1.40
N GLY A 85 7.35 12.78 -2.07
CA GLY A 85 6.52 13.88 -1.55
C GLY A 85 5.07 13.46 -1.27
N GLY A 86 4.46 12.71 -2.20
CA GLY A 86 3.09 12.22 -2.02
C GLY A 86 2.99 11.09 -0.99
N LEU A 87 4.03 10.26 -0.86
CA LEU A 87 4.09 9.23 0.17
C LEU A 87 4.28 9.83 1.58
N PHE A 88 5.03 10.93 1.71
CA PHE A 88 5.07 11.69 2.96
C PHE A 88 3.70 12.19 3.38
N GLU A 89 2.95 12.78 2.43
CA GLU A 89 1.59 13.23 2.71
C GLU A 89 0.69 12.06 3.16
N ALA A 90 0.75 10.93 2.45
CA ALA A 90 0.02 9.73 2.85
C ALA A 90 0.39 9.24 4.26
N ARG A 91 1.66 9.36 4.65
CA ARG A 91 2.12 8.98 6.00
C ARG A 91 1.53 9.88 7.08
N PHE A 92 1.57 11.19 6.89
CA PHE A 92 1.00 12.14 7.86
C PHE A 92 -0.52 12.05 7.95
N ALA A 93 -1.18 11.77 6.82
CA ALA A 93 -2.62 11.57 6.78
C ALA A 93 -3.07 10.20 7.32
N GLY A 94 -2.15 9.26 7.55
CA GLY A 94 -2.49 7.89 7.91
C GLY A 94 -3.25 7.16 6.80
N SER A 95 -2.89 7.41 5.54
CA SER A 95 -3.53 6.78 4.39
C SER A 95 -2.84 5.47 4.02
N PRO A 96 -3.56 4.35 3.89
CA PRO A 96 -2.97 3.08 3.49
C PRO A 96 -2.64 3.10 1.99
N VAL A 97 -1.39 3.41 1.66
CA VAL A 97 -0.89 3.43 0.29
C VAL A 97 0.14 2.33 0.08
N LEU A 98 -0.07 1.48 -0.91
CA LEU A 98 0.91 0.52 -1.39
C LEU A 98 1.64 1.12 -2.60
N HIS A 99 2.91 1.46 -2.41
CA HIS A 99 3.80 1.89 -3.46
C HIS A 99 4.50 0.66 -4.03
N ILE A 100 4.24 0.34 -5.28
CA ILE A 100 4.92 -0.74 -6.02
C ILE A 100 5.87 -0.09 -7.01
N THR A 101 7.16 -0.29 -6.79
CA THR A 101 8.20 0.22 -7.68
C THR A 101 8.93 -0.92 -8.37
N GLY A 102 9.39 -0.66 -9.59
CA GLY A 102 10.37 -1.53 -10.20
C GLY A 102 11.71 -1.49 -9.46
N GLN A 103 12.58 -2.41 -9.82
CA GLN A 103 13.99 -2.37 -9.48
C GLN A 103 14.78 -2.92 -10.67
N THR A 104 16.06 -2.56 -10.78
CA THR A 104 16.98 -3.19 -11.72
C THR A 104 16.99 -4.70 -11.51
N SER A 105 17.50 -5.46 -12.47
CA SER A 105 17.62 -6.92 -12.30
C SER A 105 18.41 -7.26 -11.03
N THR A 106 18.01 -8.34 -10.36
CA THR A 106 18.68 -8.87 -9.15
C THR A 106 20.19 -8.98 -9.29
N ARG A 107 20.67 -9.17 -10.52
CA ARG A 107 22.09 -9.21 -10.84
C ARG A 107 22.80 -7.87 -10.59
N TYR A 108 22.11 -6.74 -10.73
CA TYR A 108 22.70 -5.40 -10.68
C TYR A 108 22.26 -4.61 -9.43
N ALA A 109 21.13 -4.94 -8.84
CA ALA A 109 20.57 -4.21 -7.70
C ALA A 109 21.58 -4.05 -6.56
N ASP A 110 21.71 -2.83 -6.04
CA ASP A 110 22.60 -2.42 -4.93
C ASP A 110 24.10 -2.59 -5.23
N ARG A 111 24.50 -2.74 -6.49
CA ARG A 111 25.90 -2.96 -6.86
C ARG A 111 26.59 -1.76 -7.50
N ALA A 112 25.85 -0.67 -7.72
CA ALA A 112 26.35 0.55 -8.37
C ALA A 112 27.10 0.27 -9.70
N MET A 113 26.56 -0.65 -10.50
CA MET A 113 27.18 -1.07 -11.76
C MET A 113 26.79 -0.20 -12.95
N GLY A 114 26.13 0.95 -12.72
CA GLY A 114 25.74 1.87 -13.76
C GLY A 114 24.53 1.40 -14.58
N SER A 115 23.70 0.53 -14.04
CA SER A 115 22.41 0.20 -14.66
C SER A 115 21.51 1.43 -14.71
N VAL A 116 20.62 1.47 -15.72
CA VAL A 116 19.69 2.59 -15.88
C VAL A 116 18.80 2.73 -14.62
N HIS A 117 18.80 3.91 -14.02
CA HIS A 117 18.03 4.24 -12.82
C HIS A 117 18.41 3.41 -11.57
N ASP A 118 19.63 2.92 -11.49
CA ASP A 118 20.12 2.11 -10.36
C ASP A 118 20.50 3.01 -9.16
N PRO A 119 19.70 3.13 -8.12
CA PRO A 119 20.06 3.88 -6.92
C PRO A 119 20.95 3.03 -6.02
N TYR A 120 21.80 3.66 -5.24
CA TYR A 120 22.66 2.96 -4.28
C TYR A 120 21.87 2.18 -3.22
N ASP A 121 20.77 2.75 -2.73
CA ASP A 121 19.91 2.13 -1.70
C ASP A 121 18.48 2.65 -1.83
N GLN A 122 17.69 2.01 -2.70
CA GLN A 122 16.27 2.36 -2.85
C GLN A 122 15.46 1.94 -1.63
N LEU A 123 15.78 0.81 -1.01
CA LEU A 123 15.10 0.37 0.20
C LEU A 123 15.26 1.36 1.35
N GLY A 124 16.49 1.82 1.61
CA GLY A 124 16.77 2.82 2.65
C GLY A 124 16.07 4.14 2.37
N MET A 125 16.10 4.60 1.11
CA MET A 125 15.38 5.79 0.67
C MET A 125 13.88 5.69 0.96
N MET A 126 13.23 4.60 0.57
CA MET A 126 11.80 4.39 0.80
C MET A 126 11.48 4.13 2.27
N GLY A 127 12.33 3.42 2.99
CA GLY A 127 12.18 3.15 4.42
C GLY A 127 12.24 4.40 5.31
N SER A 128 12.90 5.47 4.85
CA SER A 128 12.91 6.76 5.57
C SER A 128 11.56 7.50 5.51
N VAL A 129 10.74 7.18 4.52
CA VAL A 129 9.47 7.87 4.23
C VAL A 129 8.27 7.00 4.58
N CYS A 130 8.28 5.73 4.16
CA CYS A 130 7.18 4.79 4.34
C CYS A 130 7.20 4.14 5.73
N LYS A 131 6.11 3.51 6.12
CA LYS A 131 6.05 2.65 7.31
C LYS A 131 7.00 1.46 7.21
N GLY A 132 7.08 0.88 6.01
CA GLY A 132 7.96 -0.21 5.69
C GLY A 132 8.40 -0.14 4.23
N ALA A 133 9.54 -0.75 3.94
CA ALA A 133 10.06 -0.90 2.59
C ALA A 133 10.57 -2.33 2.41
N TYR A 134 10.08 -3.00 1.38
CA TYR A 134 10.33 -4.41 1.15
C TYR A 134 10.81 -4.67 -0.26
N ARG A 135 11.57 -5.74 -0.44
CA ARG A 135 12.01 -6.21 -1.76
C ARG A 135 11.57 -7.65 -1.99
N VAL A 136 10.97 -7.91 -3.12
CA VAL A 136 10.82 -9.28 -3.64
C VAL A 136 12.20 -9.80 -4.02
N ARG A 137 12.70 -10.81 -3.31
CA ARG A 137 14.05 -11.39 -3.51
C ARG A 137 14.04 -12.67 -4.33
N SER A 138 12.86 -13.29 -4.47
CA SER A 138 12.65 -14.48 -5.31
C SER A 138 11.18 -14.55 -5.71
N ALA A 139 10.90 -15.30 -6.75
CA ALA A 139 9.51 -15.53 -7.20
C ALA A 139 8.67 -16.22 -6.11
N GLN A 140 9.28 -17.09 -5.31
CA GLN A 140 8.61 -17.84 -4.24
C GLN A 140 8.17 -16.96 -3.07
N ASN A 141 8.89 -15.89 -2.75
CA ASN A 141 8.52 -15.01 -1.65
C ASN A 141 7.61 -13.84 -2.06
N ALA A 142 7.29 -13.69 -3.35
CA ALA A 142 6.57 -12.54 -3.87
C ALA A 142 5.20 -12.34 -3.19
N LEU A 143 4.39 -13.40 -3.09
CA LEU A 143 3.07 -13.33 -2.44
C LEU A 143 3.20 -12.95 -0.95
N GLY A 144 4.15 -13.55 -0.24
CA GLY A 144 4.39 -13.24 1.18
C GLY A 144 4.77 -11.79 1.40
N VAL A 145 5.68 -11.25 0.58
CA VAL A 145 6.10 -9.83 0.65
C VAL A 145 4.95 -8.89 0.35
N LEU A 146 4.16 -9.16 -0.69
CA LEU A 146 2.99 -8.35 -1.04
C LEU A 146 1.95 -8.36 0.08
N THR A 147 1.68 -9.55 0.65
CA THR A 147 0.74 -9.72 1.76
C THR A 147 1.20 -8.93 2.98
N GLN A 148 2.47 -9.07 3.37
CA GLN A 148 3.05 -8.34 4.49
C GLN A 148 2.92 -6.82 4.29
N ALA A 149 3.27 -6.33 3.11
CA ALA A 149 3.21 -4.91 2.79
C ALA A 149 1.77 -4.35 2.84
N ALA A 150 0.79 -5.08 2.28
CA ALA A 150 -0.61 -4.66 2.32
C ALA A 150 -1.18 -4.69 3.74
N VAL A 151 -0.89 -5.73 4.51
CA VAL A 151 -1.28 -5.83 5.93
C VAL A 151 -0.70 -4.68 6.73
N GLU A 152 0.59 -4.38 6.55
CA GLU A 152 1.23 -3.28 7.27
C GLU A 152 0.64 -1.92 6.89
N ALA A 153 0.37 -1.68 5.60
CA ALA A 153 -0.25 -0.43 5.15
C ALA A 153 -1.63 -0.21 5.79
N LEU A 154 -2.44 -1.26 5.86
CA LEU A 154 -3.81 -1.24 6.40
C LEU A 154 -3.89 -1.38 7.93
N SER A 155 -2.82 -1.80 8.59
CA SER A 155 -2.79 -1.93 10.06
C SER A 155 -2.58 -0.57 10.72
N ALA A 156 -3.34 -0.30 11.80
CA ALA A 156 -3.22 0.95 12.55
C ALA A 156 -1.86 1.08 13.29
N PRO A 157 -1.24 2.27 13.32
CA PRO A 157 -1.58 3.44 12.53
C PRO A 157 -1.30 3.20 11.04
N MET A 158 -2.31 3.38 10.20
CA MET A 158 -2.20 3.15 8.75
C MET A 158 -1.16 4.11 8.12
N GLY A 159 -0.62 3.73 6.97
CA GLY A 159 0.36 4.55 6.26
C GLY A 159 0.91 3.88 5.01
N PRO A 160 1.76 4.58 4.24
CA PRO A 160 2.33 4.05 3.02
C PRO A 160 3.38 2.97 3.31
N VAL A 161 3.39 1.95 2.46
CA VAL A 161 4.42 0.90 2.43
C VAL A 161 4.92 0.75 1.01
N SER A 162 6.22 0.60 0.85
CA SER A 162 6.86 0.43 -0.46
C SER A 162 7.30 -1.01 -0.69
N VAL A 163 7.05 -1.52 -1.88
CA VAL A 163 7.54 -2.82 -2.35
C VAL A 163 8.27 -2.64 -3.67
N GLU A 164 9.53 -3.01 -3.72
CA GLU A 164 10.27 -3.08 -4.97
C GLU A 164 10.31 -4.50 -5.52
N VAL A 165 10.04 -4.60 -6.82
CA VAL A 165 10.02 -5.87 -7.55
C VAL A 165 11.04 -5.81 -8.69
N PRO A 166 12.18 -6.51 -8.59
CA PRO A 166 13.18 -6.56 -9.64
C PRO A 166 12.60 -7.02 -10.98
N ILE A 167 13.02 -6.36 -12.08
CA ILE A 167 12.45 -6.57 -13.42
C ILE A 167 12.57 -8.01 -13.93
N ASP A 168 13.67 -8.68 -13.61
CA ASP A 168 13.86 -10.08 -13.97
C ASP A 168 12.89 -11.00 -13.23
N LEU A 169 12.61 -10.72 -11.95
CA LEU A 169 11.65 -11.51 -11.17
C LEU A 169 10.21 -11.32 -11.66
N GLN A 170 9.83 -10.13 -12.12
CA GLN A 170 8.48 -9.88 -12.65
C GLN A 170 8.10 -10.84 -13.79
N ARG A 171 9.09 -11.33 -14.54
CA ARG A 171 8.91 -12.20 -15.71
C ARG A 171 9.05 -13.70 -15.40
N VAL A 172 9.42 -14.03 -14.16
CA VAL A 172 9.57 -15.43 -13.77
C VAL A 172 8.23 -16.13 -13.82
N LYS A 173 8.15 -17.25 -14.55
CA LYS A 173 6.97 -18.13 -14.58
C LYS A 173 6.88 -18.89 -13.26
N ILE A 174 5.71 -18.91 -12.69
CA ILE A 174 5.40 -19.59 -11.43
C ILE A 174 4.09 -20.37 -11.57
N GLU A 175 3.88 -21.33 -10.69
CA GLU A 175 2.57 -21.90 -10.50
C GLU A 175 1.66 -20.86 -9.81
N ARG A 176 0.42 -20.71 -10.29
CA ARG A 176 -0.55 -19.79 -9.69
C ARG A 176 -0.88 -20.27 -8.27
N PRO A 177 -0.72 -19.43 -7.22
CA PRO A 177 -1.04 -19.84 -5.86
C PRO A 177 -2.55 -20.05 -5.67
N ALA A 178 -2.95 -21.29 -5.31
CA ALA A 178 -4.36 -21.62 -5.09
C ALA A 178 -5.03 -20.82 -3.99
N VAL A 179 -4.26 -20.29 -3.03
CA VAL A 179 -4.77 -19.43 -1.95
C VAL A 179 -5.46 -18.16 -2.45
N LEU A 180 -5.17 -17.71 -3.69
CA LEU A 180 -5.79 -16.53 -4.27
C LEU A 180 -7.28 -16.75 -4.65
N ASP A 181 -7.76 -17.98 -4.69
CA ASP A 181 -9.18 -18.26 -4.99
C ASP A 181 -10.12 -17.73 -3.89
N ASN A 182 -9.66 -17.70 -2.64
CA ASN A 182 -10.41 -17.22 -1.49
C ASN A 182 -9.52 -16.34 -0.61
N PHE A 183 -8.73 -15.48 -1.23
CA PHE A 183 -7.73 -14.69 -0.51
C PHE A 183 -8.40 -13.63 0.37
N VAL A 184 -8.03 -13.64 1.64
CA VAL A 184 -8.38 -12.61 2.61
C VAL A 184 -7.10 -12.11 3.27
N LEU A 185 -6.92 -10.80 3.32
CA LEU A 185 -5.78 -10.21 4.02
C LEU A 185 -5.88 -10.54 5.53
N PRO A 186 -4.84 -11.08 6.15
CA PRO A 186 -4.83 -11.46 7.56
C PRO A 186 -4.67 -10.22 8.47
N LEU A 187 -5.65 -9.32 8.44
CA LEU A 187 -5.67 -8.13 9.29
C LEU A 187 -6.04 -8.52 10.72
N ALA A 188 -5.31 -7.97 11.69
CA ALA A 188 -5.67 -8.12 13.10
C ALA A 188 -7.01 -7.42 13.38
N ALA A 189 -7.86 -8.06 14.19
CA ALA A 189 -9.08 -7.42 14.66
C ALA A 189 -8.74 -6.18 15.51
N PRO A 190 -9.51 -5.08 15.39
CA PRO A 190 -9.35 -3.94 16.27
C PRO A 190 -9.51 -4.35 17.74
N ARG A 191 -8.70 -3.76 18.63
CA ARG A 191 -8.91 -3.93 20.07
C ARG A 191 -10.26 -3.30 20.46
N VAL A 192 -11.11 -4.10 21.07
CA VAL A 192 -12.35 -3.63 21.67
C VAL A 192 -12.06 -3.28 23.14
N PRO A 193 -12.41 -2.08 23.63
CA PRO A 193 -12.26 -1.75 25.04
C PRO A 193 -13.14 -2.65 25.91
N THR A 194 -12.71 -2.90 27.14
CA THR A 194 -13.51 -3.61 28.14
C THR A 194 -14.60 -2.71 28.71
N ASP A 195 -15.65 -3.30 29.30
CA ASP A 195 -16.74 -2.53 29.94
C ASP A 195 -16.19 -1.60 31.03
N ALA A 196 -15.20 -2.06 31.81
CA ALA A 196 -14.56 -1.24 32.84
C ALA A 196 -13.82 -0.02 32.27
N GLU A 197 -13.14 -0.16 31.12
CA GLU A 197 -12.50 0.96 30.43
C GLU A 197 -13.54 1.95 29.87
N LEU A 198 -14.69 1.45 29.42
CA LEU A 198 -15.79 2.27 28.96
C LEU A 198 -16.47 3.02 30.11
N ASP A 199 -16.70 2.37 31.23
CA ASP A 199 -17.30 2.97 32.43
C ASP A 199 -16.40 4.07 33.01
N GLU A 200 -15.08 3.82 33.05
CA GLU A 200 -14.10 4.85 33.49
C GLU A 200 -14.14 6.07 32.56
N LEU A 201 -14.17 5.86 31.24
CA LEU A 201 -14.25 6.97 30.27
C LEU A 201 -15.56 7.74 30.43
N ALA A 202 -16.68 7.03 30.54
CA ALA A 202 -17.99 7.64 30.74
C ALA A 202 -18.04 8.50 32.00
N ALA A 203 -17.53 8.01 33.13
CA ALA A 203 -17.44 8.74 34.37
C ALA A 203 -16.63 10.03 34.25
N ARG A 204 -15.50 9.99 33.52
CA ARG A 204 -14.68 11.19 33.24
C ARG A 204 -15.42 12.23 32.39
N VAL A 205 -16.15 11.79 31.36
CA VAL A 205 -16.93 12.70 30.50
C VAL A 205 -18.05 13.36 31.29
N VAL A 206 -18.80 12.58 32.09
CA VAL A 206 -19.91 13.11 32.93
C VAL A 206 -19.41 14.06 34.01
N ALA A 207 -18.26 13.83 34.62
CA ALA A 207 -17.68 14.70 35.64
C ALA A 207 -17.06 15.98 35.07
N ALA A 208 -16.84 16.06 33.76
CA ALA A 208 -16.19 17.21 33.15
C ALA A 208 -17.13 18.42 33.07
N ARG A 209 -16.69 19.59 33.53
CA ARG A 209 -17.46 20.85 33.43
C ARG A 209 -17.55 21.40 32.01
N ARG A 210 -16.52 21.16 31.20
CA ARG A 210 -16.40 21.63 29.81
C ARG A 210 -15.68 20.58 28.99
N PRO A 211 -16.35 19.47 28.66
CA PRO A 211 -15.72 18.42 27.88
C PRO A 211 -15.39 18.94 26.48
N LEU A 212 -14.21 18.53 25.95
CA LEU A 212 -13.81 18.76 24.57
C LEU A 212 -13.58 17.40 23.91
N LEU A 213 -14.32 17.11 22.85
CA LEU A 213 -14.14 15.90 22.05
C LEU A 213 -13.23 16.24 20.86
N TRP A 214 -11.98 15.78 20.90
CA TRP A 214 -11.03 15.94 19.81
C TRP A 214 -10.97 14.66 18.96
N LEU A 215 -11.53 14.70 17.75
CA LEU A 215 -11.60 13.56 16.83
C LEU A 215 -10.42 13.61 15.85
N GLY A 216 -9.58 12.59 15.87
CA GLY A 216 -8.48 12.40 14.91
C GLY A 216 -8.86 11.49 13.76
N ASN A 217 -7.87 11.19 12.89
CA ASN A 217 -8.04 10.35 11.71
C ASN A 217 -8.61 8.95 12.00
N GLY A 218 -8.25 8.35 13.15
CA GLY A 218 -8.77 7.05 13.58
C GLY A 218 -10.28 7.03 13.86
N ALA A 219 -10.90 8.20 14.04
CA ALA A 219 -12.33 8.33 14.31
C ALA A 219 -13.17 8.68 13.08
N LYS A 220 -12.63 8.61 11.86
CA LYS A 220 -13.34 8.98 10.61
C LYS A 220 -14.71 8.31 10.47
N GLN A 221 -14.85 7.09 10.95
CA GLN A 221 -16.10 6.32 10.85
C GLN A 221 -17.02 6.52 12.06
N ALA A 222 -16.56 7.22 13.10
CA ALA A 222 -17.29 7.41 14.34
C ALA A 222 -18.16 8.69 14.38
N GLY A 223 -18.34 9.38 13.24
CA GLY A 223 -19.09 10.65 13.18
C GLY A 223 -20.49 10.56 13.77
N GLY A 224 -21.25 9.50 13.49
CA GLY A 224 -22.58 9.29 14.06
C GLY A 224 -22.56 9.03 15.57
N ALA A 225 -21.55 8.36 16.10
CA ALA A 225 -21.36 8.18 17.55
C ALA A 225 -20.96 9.50 18.23
N ALA A 226 -20.07 10.27 17.59
CA ALA A 226 -19.66 11.57 18.07
C ALA A 226 -20.81 12.57 18.14
N ALA A 227 -21.68 12.60 17.12
CA ALA A 227 -22.89 13.41 17.11
C ALA A 227 -23.81 13.06 18.29
N LYS A 228 -24.05 11.77 18.54
CA LYS A 228 -24.84 11.32 19.68
C LYS A 228 -24.28 11.77 21.02
N LEU A 229 -22.95 11.74 21.20
CA LEU A 229 -22.30 12.24 22.42
C LEU A 229 -22.52 13.76 22.61
N LEU A 230 -22.48 14.54 21.52
CA LEU A 230 -22.75 15.97 21.56
C LEU A 230 -24.20 16.30 21.93
N ASP A 231 -25.16 15.47 21.47
CA ASP A 231 -26.60 15.65 21.76
C ASP A 231 -26.96 15.30 23.22
N MET A 232 -26.07 14.58 23.93
CA MET A 232 -26.28 14.18 25.32
C MET A 232 -25.76 15.22 26.35
N GLY A 233 -24.99 16.21 25.93
CA GLY A 233 -24.36 17.23 26.80
C GLY A 233 -24.79 18.61 26.49
#